data_d36034510e1ab6471565b2a9a44dda80
#
_entry.id   d36034510e1ab6471565b2a9a44dda80
#
_cell.length_a   1.000
_cell.length_b   1.000
_cell.length_c   1.000
_cell.angle_alpha   90.00
_cell.angle_beta   90.00
_cell.angle_gamma   90.00
#
_symmetry.space_group_name_H-M   'P 1'
#
loop_
_entity.id
_entity.type
_entity.pdbx_description
1 polymer ?
#
loop_
_entity_poly.entity_id
_entity_poly.type
_entity_poly.pdbx_seq_one_letter_code
_entity_poly.pdbx_strand_id
1 'polypeptide(L)'
;MYFCIRDDDTSFFTSPDDLERVYGEITKWGPVSLAIVPFHKAGTSKGVPEKYRKQWSIHPLHKNRELVEWLRKGIAANRFEPMLHGYHHDEENCPLEFIGADDLARRVRDGRKYLEDLLGAPIRVFVPPGNGIGRRGLRAIAGEGLHLAGVAGLRSGWSPFSRATWATWWRLRKWKSRGDRGTPWVLDLGDHREIPGSAVTPTSYLQENEARFDRAKQLEGVFCAATHYWEIDTPCIPPNCGTVGEQLQRLVERAKSDPQVVWRSVGDVVSANV
;
A
#
# COMPACT_ATOMS: atom_id res chain seq x y z
N MET A 1 5.02 -0.24 -19.11
CA MET A 1 4.14 -0.28 -17.92
C MET A 1 4.88 0.18 -16.69
N TYR A 2 4.16 0.60 -15.63
CA TYR A 2 4.76 0.89 -14.33
C TYR A 2 4.74 -0.33 -13.43
N PHE A 3 5.83 -0.53 -12.68
CA PHE A 3 5.95 -1.53 -11.62
C PHE A 3 6.22 -0.83 -10.28
N CYS A 4 5.45 -1.17 -9.27
CA CYS A 4 5.58 -0.64 -7.92
C CYS A 4 5.63 -1.78 -6.91
N ILE A 5 6.30 -1.55 -5.79
CA ILE A 5 6.20 -2.37 -4.58
C ILE A 5 5.64 -1.51 -3.46
N ARG A 6 4.61 -2.03 -2.80
CA ARG A 6 4.01 -1.49 -1.59
C ARG A 6 4.20 -2.48 -0.46
N ASP A 7 4.83 -2.03 0.62
CA ASP A 7 4.91 -2.79 1.86
C ASP A 7 4.00 -2.16 2.90
N ASP A 8 3.18 -2.97 3.56
CA ASP A 8 2.26 -2.50 4.59
C ASP A 8 2.81 -2.80 6.00
N ASP A 9 2.29 -2.12 7.03
CA ASP A 9 2.54 -2.32 8.46
C ASP A 9 3.87 -1.81 9.03
N THR A 10 4.67 -1.05 8.28
CA THR A 10 5.83 -0.38 8.88
C THR A 10 5.39 0.48 10.07
N SER A 11 5.95 0.24 11.26
CA SER A 11 5.49 0.89 12.51
C SER A 11 6.56 0.92 13.60
N PHE A 12 6.19 1.38 14.80
CA PHE A 12 7.05 1.29 15.99
C PHE A 12 7.68 -0.10 16.19
N PHE A 13 7.00 -1.17 15.77
CA PHE A 13 7.42 -2.55 15.98
C PHE A 13 8.39 -3.08 14.92
N THR A 14 8.62 -2.33 13.86
CA THR A 14 9.46 -2.73 12.73
C THR A 14 10.94 -2.53 13.07
N SER A 15 11.77 -3.53 12.76
CA SER A 15 13.23 -3.39 12.78
C SER A 15 13.75 -2.86 11.45
N PRO A 16 14.71 -1.90 11.45
CA PRO A 16 15.43 -1.53 10.23
C PRO A 16 16.08 -2.72 9.52
N ASP A 17 16.63 -3.67 10.29
CA ASP A 17 17.28 -4.86 9.74
C ASP A 17 16.31 -5.75 8.96
N ASP A 18 15.05 -5.87 9.42
CA ASP A 18 14.03 -6.63 8.71
C ASP A 18 13.71 -6.00 7.36
N LEU A 19 13.54 -4.67 7.30
CA LEU A 19 13.30 -3.96 6.05
C LEU A 19 14.53 -3.99 5.12
N GLU A 20 15.75 -3.86 5.66
CA GLU A 20 16.97 -3.94 4.86
C GLU A 20 17.16 -5.34 4.29
N ARG A 21 16.91 -6.40 5.08
CA ARG A 21 16.96 -7.80 4.64
C ARG A 21 16.02 -8.05 3.46
N VAL A 22 14.81 -7.50 3.51
CA VAL A 22 13.80 -7.74 2.48
C VAL A 22 14.01 -6.84 1.26
N TYR A 23 14.30 -5.55 1.47
CA TYR A 23 14.26 -4.55 0.41
C TYR A 23 15.62 -3.98 0.01
N GLY A 24 16.69 -4.26 0.75
CA GLY A 24 18.01 -3.68 0.50
C GLY A 24 18.51 -3.88 -0.93
N GLU A 25 18.43 -5.10 -1.45
CA GLU A 25 18.80 -5.41 -2.85
C GLU A 25 17.76 -4.89 -3.86
N ILE A 26 16.48 -4.94 -3.49
CA ILE A 26 15.36 -4.49 -4.35
C ILE A 26 15.47 -2.99 -4.63
N THR A 27 15.80 -2.19 -3.60
CA THR A 27 15.89 -0.73 -3.73
C THR A 27 17.04 -0.23 -4.61
N LYS A 28 17.94 -1.09 -5.06
CA LYS A 28 18.93 -0.76 -6.09
C LYS A 28 18.32 -0.60 -7.49
N TRP A 29 17.11 -1.12 -7.70
CA TRP A 29 16.39 -1.08 -8.98
C TRP A 29 15.30 -0.01 -9.03
N GLY A 30 14.76 0.34 -7.89
CA GLY A 30 13.76 1.39 -7.77
C GLY A 30 13.20 1.52 -6.35
N PRO A 31 12.45 2.58 -6.05
CA PRO A 31 11.93 2.81 -4.71
C PRO A 31 10.87 1.77 -4.32
N VAL A 32 10.80 1.49 -3.01
CA VAL A 32 9.72 0.75 -2.37
C VAL A 32 8.86 1.73 -1.56
N SER A 33 7.54 1.65 -1.70
CA SER A 33 6.61 2.49 -0.96
C SER A 33 6.20 1.79 0.33
N LEU A 34 6.50 2.41 1.47
CA LEU A 34 6.25 1.87 2.80
C LEU A 34 5.00 2.53 3.39
N ALA A 35 3.96 1.75 3.65
CA ALA A 35 2.76 2.19 4.35
C ALA A 35 3.03 2.17 5.86
N ILE A 36 3.08 3.35 6.46
CA ILE A 36 3.59 3.58 7.82
C ILE A 36 2.45 3.92 8.76
N VAL A 37 2.38 3.20 9.88
CA VAL A 37 1.42 3.44 10.96
C VAL A 37 2.00 4.46 11.94
N PRO A 38 1.41 5.66 12.10
CA PRO A 38 1.97 6.70 12.96
C PRO A 38 1.89 6.37 14.47
N PHE A 39 0.80 5.74 14.93
CA PHE A 39 0.50 5.48 16.35
C PHE A 39 -0.04 4.06 16.52
N HIS A 40 0.78 3.05 16.29
CA HIS A 40 0.32 1.66 16.24
C HIS A 40 -0.23 1.18 17.60
N LYS A 41 -1.44 0.62 17.59
CA LYS A 41 -2.07 0.00 18.75
C LYS A 41 -1.62 -1.46 18.85
N ALA A 42 -1.10 -1.86 20.01
CA ALA A 42 -0.60 -3.21 20.26
C ALA A 42 -1.75 -4.22 20.42
N GLY A 43 -2.41 -4.53 19.33
CA GLY A 43 -3.51 -5.48 19.24
C GLY A 43 -3.07 -6.92 18.97
N THR A 44 -3.80 -7.67 18.14
CA THR A 44 -3.51 -9.08 17.79
C THR A 44 -2.84 -9.23 16.43
N SER A 45 -2.64 -8.14 15.67
CA SER A 45 -1.98 -8.16 14.36
C SER A 45 -0.67 -8.94 14.39
N LYS A 46 -0.40 -9.72 13.35
CA LYS A 46 0.83 -10.52 13.24
C LYS A 46 2.09 -9.66 13.17
N GLY A 47 2.00 -8.45 12.64
CA GLY A 47 3.10 -7.47 12.63
C GLY A 47 3.47 -6.94 14.02
N VAL A 48 2.64 -7.15 15.05
CA VAL A 48 2.96 -6.81 16.45
C VAL A 48 3.71 -7.98 17.09
N PRO A 49 4.93 -7.77 17.65
CA PRO A 49 5.67 -8.82 18.37
C PRO A 49 4.86 -9.42 19.53
N GLU A 50 4.96 -10.72 19.76
CA GLU A 50 4.14 -11.46 20.70
C GLU A 50 4.12 -10.84 22.10
N LYS A 51 5.26 -10.39 22.58
CA LYS A 51 5.41 -9.72 23.89
C LYS A 51 4.55 -8.46 24.08
N TYR A 52 4.11 -7.82 22.97
CA TYR A 52 3.26 -6.63 23.00
C TYR A 52 1.80 -6.92 22.66
N ARG A 53 1.50 -8.09 22.06
CA ARG A 53 0.14 -8.43 21.63
C ARG A 53 -0.85 -8.36 22.80
N LYS A 54 -2.05 -7.87 22.51
CA LYS A 54 -3.17 -7.72 23.48
C LYS A 54 -2.89 -6.77 24.65
N GLN A 55 -1.85 -5.95 24.57
CA GLN A 55 -1.64 -4.90 25.58
C GLN A 55 -2.49 -3.65 25.35
N TRP A 56 -2.98 -3.48 24.10
CA TRP A 56 -3.85 -2.37 23.69
C TRP A 56 -3.20 -0.98 23.84
N SER A 57 -1.93 -0.93 24.19
CA SER A 57 -1.15 0.30 24.30
C SER A 57 -0.84 0.89 22.93
N ILE A 58 -0.75 2.22 22.87
CA ILE A 58 -0.41 2.95 21.64
C ILE A 58 1.09 3.23 21.61
N HIS A 59 1.72 2.89 20.50
CA HIS A 59 3.15 3.03 20.29
C HIS A 59 3.42 4.01 19.13
N PRO A 60 3.76 5.29 19.44
CA PRO A 60 4.12 6.25 18.40
C PRO A 60 5.44 5.90 17.70
N LEU A 61 5.49 6.08 16.39
CA LEU A 61 6.66 5.74 15.57
C LEU A 61 7.95 6.43 16.06
N HIS A 62 7.88 7.70 16.50
CA HIS A 62 9.06 8.46 16.98
C HIS A 62 9.80 7.82 18.15
N LYS A 63 9.18 6.89 18.88
CA LYS A 63 9.84 6.15 19.98
C LYS A 63 10.80 5.08 19.45
N ASN A 64 10.67 4.64 18.20
CA ASN A 64 11.65 3.81 17.52
C ASN A 64 12.63 4.71 16.75
N ARG A 65 13.60 5.31 17.46
CA ARG A 65 14.53 6.29 16.89
C ARG A 65 15.41 5.69 15.79
N GLU A 66 15.83 4.45 15.95
CA GLU A 66 16.66 3.75 14.98
C GLU A 66 15.93 3.61 13.65
N LEU A 67 14.69 3.15 13.66
CA LEU A 67 13.86 3.04 12.46
C LEU A 67 13.63 4.42 11.82
N VAL A 68 13.33 5.45 12.60
CA VAL A 68 13.10 6.81 12.08
C VAL A 68 14.35 7.35 11.36
N GLU A 69 15.54 7.16 11.93
CA GLU A 69 16.79 7.59 11.29
C GLU A 69 17.07 6.80 10.01
N TRP A 70 16.84 5.49 10.02
CA TRP A 70 16.99 4.64 8.85
C TRP A 70 16.00 5.02 7.73
N LEU A 71 14.73 5.25 8.07
CA LEU A 71 13.71 5.72 7.12
C LEU A 71 14.11 7.06 6.50
N ARG A 72 14.52 8.05 7.30
CA ARG A 72 14.97 9.36 6.80
C ARG A 72 16.12 9.24 5.80
N LYS A 73 17.12 8.41 6.10
CA LYS A 73 18.26 8.15 5.19
C LYS A 73 17.80 7.49 3.90
N GLY A 74 16.93 6.49 3.99
CA GLY A 74 16.40 5.78 2.83
C GLY A 74 15.51 6.66 1.94
N ILE A 75 14.69 7.53 2.54
CA ILE A 75 13.86 8.50 1.83
C ILE A 75 14.73 9.56 1.12
N ALA A 76 15.72 10.12 1.81
CA ALA A 76 16.65 11.09 1.22
C ALA A 76 17.46 10.49 0.04
N ALA A 77 17.74 9.18 0.09
CA ALA A 77 18.40 8.43 -0.98
C ALA A 77 17.42 7.91 -2.07
N ASN A 78 16.16 8.30 -2.04
CA ASN A 78 15.10 7.83 -2.94
C ASN A 78 14.95 6.28 -2.98
N ARG A 79 15.30 5.60 -1.89
CA ARG A 79 15.09 4.15 -1.74
C ARG A 79 13.67 3.83 -1.28
N PHE A 80 13.08 4.72 -0.48
CA PHE A 80 11.75 4.54 0.10
C PHE A 80 10.86 5.76 -0.10
N GLU A 81 9.58 5.48 -0.31
CA GLU A 81 8.51 6.48 -0.25
C GLU A 81 7.62 6.21 0.95
N PRO A 82 7.38 7.20 1.84
CA PRO A 82 6.46 7.03 2.95
C PRO A 82 5.01 7.25 2.50
N MET A 83 4.11 6.37 2.94
CA MET A 83 2.66 6.46 2.80
C MET A 83 2.01 6.39 4.18
N LEU A 84 0.80 6.92 4.33
CA LEU A 84 0.04 6.84 5.58
C LEU A 84 -0.76 5.54 5.66
N HIS A 85 -0.57 4.72 6.70
CA HIS A 85 -1.28 3.46 6.92
C HIS A 85 -2.22 3.54 8.13
N GLY A 86 -3.43 4.07 7.91
CA GLY A 86 -4.35 4.33 9.01
C GLY A 86 -3.81 5.34 10.02
N TYR A 87 -4.28 5.23 11.28
CA TYR A 87 -3.82 6.04 12.40
C TYR A 87 -3.32 5.17 13.56
N HIS A 88 -4.14 4.17 13.95
CA HIS A 88 -3.82 3.20 15.00
C HIS A 88 -3.62 1.79 14.48
N HIS A 89 -3.95 1.52 13.23
CA HIS A 89 -4.01 0.16 12.65
C HIS A 89 -4.92 -0.77 13.47
N ASP A 90 -6.09 -0.26 13.86
CA ASP A 90 -7.07 -1.02 14.67
C ASP A 90 -7.95 -1.87 13.75
N GLU A 91 -7.59 -3.14 13.59
CA GLU A 91 -8.32 -4.13 12.77
C GLU A 91 -9.26 -5.02 13.59
N GLU A 92 -9.18 -4.95 14.92
CA GLU A 92 -9.90 -5.87 15.80
C GLU A 92 -11.30 -5.41 16.13
N ASN A 93 -11.53 -4.10 16.03
CA ASN A 93 -12.87 -3.58 16.19
C ASN A 93 -13.65 -3.73 14.88
N CYS A 94 -14.81 -4.36 14.97
CA CYS A 94 -15.74 -4.37 13.84
C CYS A 94 -16.77 -3.25 14.07
N PRO A 95 -16.86 -2.29 13.17
CA PRO A 95 -16.15 -2.18 11.89
C PRO A 95 -14.71 -1.69 12.01
N LEU A 96 -13.88 -2.02 10.99
CA LEU A 96 -12.47 -1.59 10.89
C LEU A 96 -12.30 -0.07 11.05
N GLU A 97 -11.10 0.36 11.45
CA GLU A 97 -10.79 1.76 11.78
C GLU A 97 -11.35 2.79 10.79
N PHE A 98 -11.09 2.60 9.47
CA PHE A 98 -11.54 3.54 8.43
C PHE A 98 -12.94 3.27 7.87
N ILE A 99 -13.69 2.36 8.48
CA ILE A 99 -15.12 2.15 8.24
C ILE A 99 -15.95 2.75 9.37
N GLY A 100 -15.53 2.57 10.63
CA GLY A 100 -16.35 2.81 11.81
C GLY A 100 -16.00 3.99 12.68
N ALA A 101 -14.76 4.50 12.66
CA ALA A 101 -14.38 5.61 13.51
C ALA A 101 -15.08 6.93 13.13
N ASP A 102 -15.36 7.77 14.13
CA ASP A 102 -16.09 9.04 13.92
C ASP A 102 -15.18 10.21 13.54
N ASP A 103 -13.93 10.18 13.96
CA ASP A 103 -12.95 11.26 13.83
C ASP A 103 -11.97 11.10 12.66
N LEU A 104 -12.42 10.47 11.57
CA LEU A 104 -11.56 10.07 10.44
C LEU A 104 -10.79 11.24 9.80
N ALA A 105 -11.43 12.40 9.60
CA ALA A 105 -10.75 13.57 9.05
C ALA A 105 -9.59 14.04 9.94
N ARG A 106 -9.79 14.04 11.26
CA ARG A 106 -8.73 14.37 12.23
C ARG A 106 -7.60 13.33 12.15
N ARG A 107 -7.92 12.03 12.13
CA ARG A 107 -6.91 10.96 12.07
C ARG A 107 -6.04 11.06 10.82
N VAL A 108 -6.66 11.31 9.65
CA VAL A 108 -5.91 11.49 8.41
C VAL A 108 -5.00 12.70 8.49
N ARG A 109 -5.54 13.88 8.87
CA ARG A 109 -4.76 15.11 8.96
C ARG A 109 -3.62 15.00 9.98
N ASP A 110 -3.92 14.55 11.20
CA ASP A 110 -2.94 14.48 12.26
C ASP A 110 -1.89 13.40 12.00
N GLY A 111 -2.29 12.24 11.45
CA GLY A 111 -1.37 11.17 11.04
C GLY A 111 -0.44 11.59 9.91
N ARG A 112 -1.01 12.24 8.87
CA ARG A 112 -0.24 12.81 7.76
C ARG A 112 0.78 13.82 8.26
N LYS A 113 0.32 14.85 8.98
CA LYS A 113 1.21 15.89 9.51
C LYS A 113 2.31 15.31 10.40
N TYR A 114 1.96 14.37 11.27
CA TYR A 114 2.94 13.71 12.14
C TYR A 114 4.03 12.99 11.35
N LEU A 115 3.69 12.23 10.32
CA LEU A 115 4.67 11.54 9.48
C LEU A 115 5.50 12.53 8.63
N GLU A 116 4.88 13.56 8.07
CA GLU A 116 5.59 14.60 7.30
C GLU A 116 6.62 15.33 8.16
N ASP A 117 6.22 15.76 9.38
CA ASP A 117 7.12 16.42 10.33
C ASP A 117 8.24 15.47 10.80
N LEU A 118 7.91 14.18 11.04
CA LEU A 118 8.86 13.20 11.55
C LEU A 118 9.87 12.76 10.50
N LEU A 119 9.44 12.55 9.26
CA LEU A 119 10.26 11.95 8.19
C LEU A 119 10.87 12.98 7.24
N GLY A 120 10.36 14.22 7.24
CA GLY A 120 10.84 15.29 6.38
C GLY A 120 10.47 15.10 4.90
N ALA A 121 9.39 14.38 4.61
CA ALA A 121 8.94 14.06 3.25
C ALA A 121 7.41 14.16 3.14
N PRO A 122 6.87 14.55 1.97
CA PRO A 122 5.42 14.64 1.79
C PRO A 122 4.76 13.27 1.78
N ILE A 123 3.61 13.16 2.40
CA ILE A 123 2.73 11.99 2.34
C ILE A 123 1.65 12.26 1.29
N ARG A 124 1.66 11.47 0.21
CA ARG A 124 0.75 11.63 -0.94
C ARG A 124 -0.32 10.55 -1.00
N VAL A 125 -0.08 9.42 -0.36
CA VAL A 125 -0.89 8.21 -0.49
C VAL A 125 -1.32 7.69 0.88
N PHE A 126 -2.57 7.24 0.94
CA PHE A 126 -3.15 6.55 2.06
C PHE A 126 -3.38 5.07 1.73
N VAL A 127 -3.03 4.20 2.65
CA VAL A 127 -3.31 2.75 2.60
C VAL A 127 -4.25 2.41 3.77
N PRO A 128 -5.45 1.88 3.52
CA PRO A 128 -6.37 1.56 4.60
C PRO A 128 -5.96 0.26 5.31
N PRO A 129 -5.90 0.25 6.66
CA PRO A 129 -5.69 -0.96 7.44
C PRO A 129 -6.70 -2.05 7.07
N GLY A 130 -6.23 -3.30 6.92
CA GLY A 130 -7.06 -4.42 6.48
C GLY A 130 -7.74 -4.20 5.12
N ASN A 131 -7.22 -3.28 4.28
CA ASN A 131 -7.82 -2.85 3.02
C ASN A 131 -9.29 -2.38 3.16
N GLY A 132 -9.71 -2.00 4.37
CA GLY A 132 -11.07 -1.60 4.71
C GLY A 132 -11.24 -0.09 4.80
N ILE A 133 -12.01 0.50 3.86
CA ILE A 133 -12.36 1.93 3.89
C ILE A 133 -13.81 2.15 3.49
N GLY A 134 -14.51 2.97 4.27
CA GLY A 134 -15.89 3.41 4.00
C GLY A 134 -15.95 4.75 3.27
N ARG A 135 -17.16 5.18 2.89
CA ARG A 135 -17.38 6.50 2.23
C ARG A 135 -16.87 7.68 3.06
N ARG A 136 -17.00 7.61 4.39
CA ARG A 136 -16.49 8.66 5.29
C ARG A 136 -14.97 8.72 5.30
N GLY A 137 -14.31 7.54 5.31
CA GLY A 137 -12.87 7.43 5.19
C GLY A 137 -12.34 7.99 3.88
N LEU A 138 -12.98 7.67 2.77
CA LEU A 138 -12.62 8.22 1.46
C LEU A 138 -12.75 9.74 1.38
N ARG A 139 -13.84 10.29 1.92
CA ARG A 139 -13.98 11.75 2.01
C ARG A 139 -12.90 12.39 2.87
N ALA A 140 -12.50 11.71 3.94
CA ALA A 140 -11.44 12.20 4.83
C ALA A 140 -10.09 12.26 4.10
N ILE A 141 -9.71 11.20 3.37
CA ILE A 141 -8.43 11.18 2.63
C ILE A 141 -8.44 12.16 1.44
N ALA A 142 -9.53 12.21 0.68
CA ALA A 142 -9.67 13.15 -0.44
C ALA A 142 -9.67 14.61 0.04
N GLY A 143 -10.31 14.91 1.18
CA GLY A 143 -10.31 16.23 1.81
C GLY A 143 -8.92 16.71 2.25
N GLU A 144 -8.00 15.80 2.52
CA GLU A 144 -6.58 16.08 2.81
C GLU A 144 -5.70 15.99 1.55
N GLY A 145 -6.29 15.82 0.37
CA GLY A 145 -5.55 15.72 -0.91
C GLY A 145 -4.73 14.44 -1.06
N LEU A 146 -5.08 13.39 -0.33
CA LEU A 146 -4.41 12.09 -0.44
C LEU A 146 -5.07 11.21 -1.51
N HIS A 147 -4.26 10.38 -2.14
CA HIS A 147 -4.68 9.31 -3.03
C HIS A 147 -4.80 7.99 -2.27
N LEU A 148 -5.49 7.00 -2.84
CA LEU A 148 -5.70 5.69 -2.23
C LEU A 148 -4.83 4.62 -2.91
N ALA A 149 -4.09 3.84 -2.12
CA ALA A 149 -3.52 2.57 -2.57
C ALA A 149 -4.17 1.43 -1.77
N GLY A 150 -4.84 0.50 -2.46
CA GLY A 150 -5.56 -0.57 -1.79
C GLY A 150 -6.32 -1.43 -2.78
N VAL A 151 -7.39 -2.04 -2.31
CA VAL A 151 -8.36 -2.71 -3.17
C VAL A 151 -9.22 -1.65 -3.84
N ALA A 152 -8.79 -1.21 -5.01
CA ALA A 152 -9.52 -0.22 -5.80
C ALA A 152 -10.95 -0.70 -6.12
N GLY A 153 -11.91 0.16 -5.99
CA GLY A 153 -13.29 -0.17 -6.30
C GLY A 153 -14.28 0.98 -6.21
N LEU A 154 -15.37 0.83 -6.93
CA LEU A 154 -16.50 1.78 -6.98
C LEU A 154 -17.27 1.97 -5.63
N ARG A 155 -16.73 1.44 -4.52
CA ARG A 155 -17.30 1.65 -3.18
C ARG A 155 -17.03 3.05 -2.66
N SER A 156 -16.04 3.68 -3.23
CA SER A 156 -15.57 5.00 -2.90
C SER A 156 -16.63 6.03 -3.19
N GLY A 157 -16.66 7.06 -2.41
CA GLY A 157 -17.63 8.14 -2.51
C GLY A 157 -17.43 9.02 -3.75
N TRP A 158 -17.45 8.42 -4.94
CA TRP A 158 -17.36 9.16 -6.19
C TRP A 158 -18.46 10.20 -6.33
N SER A 159 -18.09 11.32 -6.87
CA SER A 159 -19.07 12.32 -7.31
C SER A 159 -19.59 11.88 -8.68
N PRO A 160 -20.89 11.58 -8.83
CA PRO A 160 -21.48 11.21 -10.13
C PRO A 160 -21.39 12.31 -11.17
N PHE A 161 -21.01 13.51 -10.78
CA PHE A 161 -20.95 14.70 -11.62
C PHE A 161 -19.56 14.98 -12.22
N SER A 162 -18.52 14.23 -11.85
CA SER A 162 -17.18 14.36 -12.42
C SER A 162 -17.08 13.60 -13.75
N ARG A 163 -16.55 14.26 -14.80
CA ARG A 163 -16.26 13.59 -16.10
C ARG A 163 -15.27 12.45 -15.92
N ALA A 164 -14.23 12.65 -15.09
CA ALA A 164 -13.23 11.62 -14.79
C ALA A 164 -13.87 10.40 -14.13
N THR A 165 -14.76 10.61 -13.15
CA THR A 165 -15.50 9.54 -12.48
C THR A 165 -16.37 8.75 -13.45
N TRP A 166 -17.07 9.42 -14.37
CA TRP A 166 -17.89 8.77 -15.38
C TRP A 166 -17.05 7.92 -16.35
N ALA A 167 -15.94 8.45 -16.85
CA ALA A 167 -15.03 7.71 -17.72
C ALA A 167 -14.47 6.47 -17.03
N THR A 168 -14.01 6.63 -15.77
CA THR A 168 -13.52 5.54 -14.92
C THR A 168 -14.60 4.48 -14.68
N TRP A 169 -15.84 4.89 -14.40
CA TRP A 169 -16.95 3.97 -14.18
C TRP A 169 -17.27 3.14 -15.43
N TRP A 170 -17.34 3.76 -16.61
CA TRP A 170 -17.58 3.04 -17.87
C TRP A 170 -16.44 2.07 -18.18
N ARG A 171 -15.18 2.48 -17.98
CA ARG A 171 -14.00 1.63 -18.18
C ARG A 171 -14.05 0.42 -17.24
N LEU A 172 -14.35 0.61 -15.96
CA LEU A 172 -14.50 -0.48 -14.99
C LEU A 172 -15.67 -1.41 -15.31
N ARG A 173 -16.82 -0.88 -15.71
CA ARG A 173 -17.97 -1.70 -16.09
C ARG A 173 -17.65 -2.61 -17.28
N LYS A 174 -17.03 -2.04 -18.32
CA LYS A 174 -16.59 -2.80 -19.50
C LYS A 174 -15.52 -3.84 -19.13
N TRP A 175 -14.64 -3.53 -18.19
CA TRP A 175 -13.62 -4.44 -17.69
C TRP A 175 -14.23 -5.63 -16.94
N LYS A 176 -15.08 -5.36 -15.98
CA LYS A 176 -15.76 -6.38 -15.17
C LYS A 176 -16.68 -7.30 -16.02
N SER A 177 -17.30 -6.78 -17.08
CA SER A 177 -18.13 -7.59 -17.97
C SER A 177 -17.34 -8.66 -18.74
N ARG A 178 -16.02 -8.53 -18.81
CA ARG A 178 -15.10 -9.53 -19.39
C ARG A 178 -14.63 -10.59 -18.40
N GLY A 179 -15.09 -10.55 -17.15
CA GLY A 179 -14.68 -11.46 -16.09
C GLY A 179 -13.30 -11.17 -15.47
N ASP A 180 -12.65 -10.09 -15.89
CA ASP A 180 -11.33 -9.73 -15.37
C ASP A 180 -11.40 -9.24 -13.91
N ARG A 181 -10.55 -9.79 -13.05
CA ARG A 181 -10.38 -9.37 -11.65
C ARG A 181 -9.18 -8.44 -11.51
N GLY A 182 -9.38 -7.35 -10.77
CA GLY A 182 -8.37 -6.30 -10.63
C GLY A 182 -8.29 -5.40 -11.87
N THR A 183 -7.77 -4.21 -11.71
CA THR A 183 -7.60 -3.23 -12.78
C THR A 183 -6.12 -2.92 -12.94
N PRO A 184 -5.55 -2.92 -14.15
CA PRO A 184 -4.15 -2.60 -14.38
C PRO A 184 -3.94 -1.09 -14.59
N TRP A 185 -4.79 -0.24 -14.03
CA TRP A 185 -4.72 1.22 -14.20
C TRP A 185 -4.89 1.93 -12.88
N VAL A 186 -4.36 3.14 -12.80
CA VAL A 186 -4.78 4.14 -11.83
C VAL A 186 -6.21 4.58 -12.17
N LEU A 187 -7.08 4.58 -11.18
CA LEU A 187 -8.47 5.01 -11.30
C LEU A 187 -8.58 6.47 -10.90
N ASP A 188 -8.95 7.35 -11.83
CA ASP A 188 -9.23 8.75 -11.54
C ASP A 188 -10.70 8.89 -11.12
N LEU A 189 -10.95 9.35 -9.89
CA LEU A 189 -12.27 9.54 -9.31
C LEU A 189 -12.60 11.04 -9.11
N GLY A 190 -11.75 11.92 -9.65
CA GLY A 190 -11.94 13.36 -9.68
C GLY A 190 -11.40 14.09 -8.47
N ASP A 191 -11.78 13.71 -7.27
CA ASP A 191 -11.27 14.26 -6.01
C ASP A 191 -10.04 13.51 -5.46
N HIS A 192 -9.86 12.28 -5.86
CA HIS A 192 -8.68 11.46 -5.57
C HIS A 192 -8.46 10.43 -6.68
N ARG A 193 -7.32 9.78 -6.62
CA ARG A 193 -6.99 8.64 -7.49
C ARG A 193 -6.78 7.40 -6.66
N GLU A 194 -7.04 6.23 -7.26
CA GLU A 194 -6.82 4.94 -6.63
C GLU A 194 -5.86 4.08 -7.47
N ILE A 195 -4.87 3.48 -6.82
CA ILE A 195 -3.98 2.49 -7.41
C ILE A 195 -4.32 1.10 -6.86
N PRO A 196 -4.67 0.12 -7.72
CA PRO A 196 -4.96 -1.24 -7.27
C PRO A 196 -3.67 -1.96 -6.87
N GLY A 197 -3.71 -2.65 -5.74
CA GLY A 197 -2.66 -3.58 -5.31
C GLY A 197 -2.95 -5.01 -5.75
N SER A 198 -1.91 -5.74 -6.15
CA SER A 198 -1.91 -7.18 -6.32
C SER A 198 -1.26 -7.80 -5.09
N ALA A 199 -2.06 -8.50 -4.28
CA ALA A 199 -1.56 -9.10 -3.04
C ALA A 199 -0.48 -10.14 -3.31
N VAL A 200 0.66 -10.01 -2.62
CA VAL A 200 1.74 -10.99 -2.56
C VAL A 200 1.84 -11.41 -1.09
N THR A 201 1.00 -12.35 -0.71
CA THR A 201 0.75 -12.81 0.67
C THR A 201 0.71 -14.33 0.71
N PRO A 202 0.69 -14.97 1.89
CA PRO A 202 0.63 -16.43 1.97
C PRO A 202 -0.56 -17.07 1.25
N THR A 203 -1.65 -16.33 1.06
CA THR A 203 -2.87 -16.81 0.38
C THR A 203 -2.96 -16.45 -1.09
N SER A 204 -1.98 -15.75 -1.64
CA SER A 204 -1.93 -15.38 -3.06
C SER A 204 -1.29 -16.48 -3.91
N TYR A 205 -1.72 -16.57 -5.17
CA TYR A 205 -1.15 -17.51 -6.14
C TYR A 205 -0.20 -16.79 -7.09
N LEU A 206 1.03 -17.31 -7.22
CA LEU A 206 2.03 -16.74 -8.11
C LEU A 206 1.53 -16.62 -9.56
N GLN A 207 0.88 -17.67 -10.08
CA GLN A 207 0.36 -17.68 -11.46
C GLN A 207 -0.67 -16.56 -11.69
N GLU A 208 -1.52 -16.26 -10.70
CA GLU A 208 -2.46 -15.14 -10.82
C GLU A 208 -1.74 -13.79 -10.84
N ASN A 209 -0.69 -13.63 -10.02
CA ASN A 209 0.11 -12.41 -10.00
C ASN A 209 0.92 -12.25 -11.30
N GLU A 210 1.47 -13.32 -11.84
CA GLU A 210 2.12 -13.32 -13.15
C GLU A 210 1.16 -12.97 -14.27
N ALA A 211 -0.04 -13.54 -14.27
CA ALA A 211 -1.07 -13.20 -15.25
C ALA A 211 -1.52 -11.73 -15.16
N ARG A 212 -1.61 -11.17 -13.95
CA ARG A 212 -1.89 -9.74 -13.73
C ARG A 212 -0.75 -8.85 -14.20
N PHE A 213 0.50 -9.27 -13.96
CA PHE A 213 1.69 -8.58 -14.46
C PHE A 213 1.68 -8.52 -16.00
N ASP A 214 1.46 -9.68 -16.67
CA ASP A 214 1.39 -9.75 -18.12
C ASP A 214 0.25 -8.89 -18.69
N ARG A 215 -0.89 -8.88 -18.01
CA ARG A 215 -2.02 -8.04 -18.38
C ARG A 215 -1.71 -6.55 -18.23
N ALA A 216 -1.05 -6.15 -17.13
CA ALA A 216 -0.62 -4.78 -16.95
C ALA A 216 0.37 -4.36 -18.07
N LYS A 217 1.27 -5.26 -18.45
CA LYS A 217 2.20 -5.03 -19.55
C LYS A 217 1.50 -4.84 -20.89
N GLN A 218 0.58 -5.75 -21.25
CA GLN A 218 -0.20 -5.68 -22.52
C GLN A 218 -0.99 -4.38 -22.66
N LEU A 219 -1.39 -3.78 -21.54
CA LEU A 219 -2.23 -2.58 -21.49
C LEU A 219 -1.45 -1.32 -21.13
N GLU A 220 -0.12 -1.41 -21.11
CA GLU A 220 0.78 -0.31 -20.70
C GLU A 220 0.37 0.32 -19.36
N GLY A 221 -0.14 -0.51 -18.46
CA GLY A 221 -0.75 -0.10 -17.22
C GLY A 221 0.20 -0.13 -16.03
N VAL A 222 -0.35 -0.50 -14.86
CA VAL A 222 0.36 -0.54 -13.58
C VAL A 222 0.22 -1.92 -12.95
N PHE A 223 1.33 -2.46 -12.45
CA PHE A 223 1.35 -3.59 -11.53
C PHE A 223 1.97 -3.12 -10.21
N CYS A 224 1.19 -3.16 -9.13
CA CYS A 224 1.63 -2.82 -7.79
C CYS A 224 1.61 -4.08 -6.92
N ALA A 225 2.77 -4.65 -6.60
CA ALA A 225 2.90 -5.74 -5.65
C ALA A 225 2.67 -5.21 -4.23
N ALA A 226 1.66 -5.72 -3.53
CA ALA A 226 1.33 -5.34 -2.16
C ALA A 226 1.64 -6.49 -1.21
N THR A 227 2.55 -6.29 -0.26
CA THR A 227 3.08 -7.32 0.64
C THR A 227 3.32 -6.78 2.03
N HIS A 228 3.84 -7.64 2.93
CA HIS A 228 4.26 -7.27 4.28
C HIS A 228 5.65 -7.87 4.55
N TYR A 229 6.60 -7.06 5.00
CA TYR A 229 7.97 -7.49 5.30
C TYR A 229 8.02 -8.63 6.34
N TRP A 230 7.07 -8.66 7.28
CA TRP A 230 7.04 -9.63 8.37
C TRP A 230 6.51 -11.03 7.97
N GLU A 231 5.89 -11.16 6.79
CA GLU A 231 5.40 -12.46 6.29
C GLU A 231 6.24 -13.05 5.15
N ILE A 232 7.39 -12.41 4.85
CA ILE A 232 8.20 -12.76 3.67
C ILE A 232 8.68 -14.22 3.67
N ASP A 233 8.96 -14.77 4.85
CA ASP A 233 9.41 -16.16 5.02
C ASP A 233 8.24 -17.15 5.19
N THR A 234 6.99 -16.66 5.16
CA THR A 234 5.81 -17.52 5.33
C THR A 234 5.56 -18.33 4.05
N PRO A 235 5.33 -19.66 4.18
CA PRO A 235 4.94 -20.50 3.04
C PRO A 235 3.62 -20.05 2.42
N CYS A 236 3.58 -20.05 1.09
CA CYS A 236 2.36 -19.77 0.33
C CYS A 236 1.46 -21.00 0.20
N ILE A 237 0.18 -20.78 -0.04
CA ILE A 237 -0.80 -21.81 -0.36
C ILE A 237 -1.10 -21.73 -1.86
N PRO A 238 -0.95 -22.83 -2.63
CA PRO A 238 -0.55 -24.19 -2.26
C PRO A 238 0.96 -24.32 -1.96
N PRO A 239 1.38 -25.42 -1.27
CA PRO A 239 2.78 -25.58 -0.80
C PRO A 239 3.85 -25.47 -1.87
N ASN A 240 3.54 -25.74 -3.14
CA ASN A 240 4.47 -25.63 -4.26
C ASN A 240 4.75 -24.19 -4.71
N CYS A 241 4.14 -23.19 -4.08
CA CYS A 241 4.37 -21.77 -4.38
C CYS A 241 5.63 -21.20 -3.73
N GLY A 242 6.30 -21.96 -2.86
CA GLY A 242 7.42 -21.45 -2.05
C GLY A 242 6.95 -20.51 -0.95
N THR A 243 7.75 -19.48 -0.64
CA THR A 243 7.44 -18.43 0.32
C THR A 243 6.90 -17.16 -0.35
N VAL A 244 6.36 -16.25 0.45
CA VAL A 244 5.97 -14.89 -0.01
C VAL A 244 7.17 -14.18 -0.64
N GLY A 245 8.36 -14.30 -0.03
CA GLY A 245 9.60 -13.72 -0.55
C GLY A 245 10.00 -14.29 -1.91
N GLU A 246 9.86 -15.59 -2.12
CA GLU A 246 10.13 -16.20 -3.43
C GLU A 246 9.16 -15.74 -4.49
N GLN A 247 7.85 -15.55 -4.16
CA GLN A 247 6.90 -14.95 -5.08
C GLN A 247 7.29 -13.51 -5.44
N LEU A 248 7.61 -12.70 -4.42
CA LEU A 248 8.03 -11.31 -4.64
C LEU A 248 9.28 -11.27 -5.51
N GLN A 249 10.28 -12.09 -5.21
CA GLN A 249 11.54 -12.15 -5.97
C GLN A 249 11.29 -12.49 -7.44
N ARG A 250 10.41 -13.44 -7.75
CA ARG A 250 10.07 -13.79 -9.14
C ARG A 250 9.43 -12.62 -9.88
N LEU A 251 8.54 -11.86 -9.24
CA LEU A 251 7.93 -10.67 -9.84
C LEU A 251 8.97 -9.57 -10.06
N VAL A 252 9.89 -9.38 -9.10
CA VAL A 252 11.02 -8.46 -9.19
C VAL A 252 11.93 -8.82 -10.36
N GLU A 253 12.33 -10.09 -10.50
CA GLU A 253 13.19 -10.53 -11.60
C GLU A 253 12.52 -10.34 -12.97
N ARG A 254 11.21 -10.60 -13.06
CA ARG A 254 10.45 -10.28 -14.29
C ARG A 254 10.46 -8.79 -14.60
N ALA A 255 10.27 -7.93 -13.60
CA ALA A 255 10.31 -6.48 -13.78
C ALA A 255 11.70 -5.98 -14.20
N LYS A 256 12.77 -6.54 -13.63
CA LYS A 256 14.16 -6.20 -13.95
C LYS A 256 14.56 -6.62 -15.36
N SER A 257 14.10 -7.78 -15.82
CA SER A 257 14.47 -8.35 -17.12
C SER A 257 13.74 -7.72 -18.30
N ASP A 258 12.73 -6.91 -18.07
CA ASP A 258 11.87 -6.35 -19.12
C ASP A 258 12.13 -4.85 -19.32
N PRO A 259 12.72 -4.43 -20.46
CA PRO A 259 13.06 -3.02 -20.70
C PRO A 259 11.83 -2.10 -20.87
N GLN A 260 10.63 -2.64 -21.02
CA GLN A 260 9.38 -1.88 -21.08
C GLN A 260 8.79 -1.58 -19.70
N VAL A 261 9.39 -2.14 -18.64
CA VAL A 261 8.96 -1.90 -17.27
C VAL A 261 9.71 -0.74 -16.67
N VAL A 262 8.94 0.24 -16.18
CA VAL A 262 9.47 1.42 -15.49
C VAL A 262 9.16 1.29 -14.01
N TRP A 263 10.19 1.15 -13.20
CA TRP A 263 10.05 1.09 -11.74
C TRP A 263 9.79 2.47 -11.15
N ARG A 264 8.75 2.60 -10.34
CA ARG A 264 8.35 3.87 -9.69
C ARG A 264 7.80 3.61 -8.29
N SER A 265 7.79 4.65 -7.47
CA SER A 265 7.02 4.66 -6.24
C SER A 265 5.51 4.71 -6.52
N VAL A 266 4.70 4.27 -5.55
CA VAL A 266 3.24 4.31 -5.65
C VAL A 266 2.73 5.75 -5.83
N GLY A 267 3.28 6.70 -5.07
CA GLY A 267 2.89 8.10 -5.14
C GLY A 267 3.28 8.76 -6.46
N ASP A 268 4.41 8.38 -7.06
CA ASP A 268 4.78 8.90 -8.37
C ASP A 268 3.82 8.42 -9.45
N VAL A 269 3.43 7.14 -9.40
CA VAL A 269 2.49 6.57 -10.38
C VAL A 269 1.09 7.16 -10.21
N VAL A 270 0.59 7.26 -8.99
CA VAL A 270 -0.76 7.77 -8.75
C VAL A 270 -0.86 9.28 -9.01
N SER A 271 0.23 10.03 -8.87
CA SER A 271 0.28 11.47 -9.13
C SER A 271 0.55 11.80 -10.61
N ALA A 272 1.10 10.87 -11.38
CA ALA A 272 1.31 11.08 -12.80
C ALA A 272 -0.02 11.24 -13.55
N ASN A 273 -0.06 12.13 -14.52
CA ASN A 273 -1.18 12.20 -15.47
C ASN A 273 -1.02 11.05 -16.48
N VAL A 274 -1.51 9.86 -16.12
CA VAL A 274 -1.50 8.66 -16.96
C VAL A 274 -2.82 8.50 -17.69
#